data_d5e51d967d4d0555366bfed2e48add90
#
_entry.id   d5e51d967d4d0555366bfed2e48add90
#
_cell.length_a   1.000
_cell.length_b   1.000
_cell.length_c   1.000
_cell.angle_alpha   90.00
_cell.angle_beta   90.00
_cell.angle_gamma   90.00
#
_symmetry.space_group_name_H-M   'P 1'
#
loop_
_entity.id
_entity.type
_entity.pdbx_description
1 polymer ?
#
loop_
_entity_poly.entity_id
_entity_poly.type
_entity_poly.pdbx_seq_one_letter_code
_entity_poly.pdbx_strand_id
1 'polypeptide(L)'
;MSSSFITNKDKFLSDIINGILPKTDAVDFLVGYFYYSGYMQLSENLKSKHIRILVGLDIEIHISKHVCEIENFRQKLLSRGVLKEQYYSEFVKAFNDTDFLDTAEKLEQFKMFYAKILDGTLEIRKTLDPCHSKMYLFVYNESMNEGGELPGVMITGSSNLSYQGMQGRLELNARFNDKADYDEGHEIFEELWRDAVVIADQTNVDEWNNKVMAHIWYDTLFSPYLMFIRVLHEYFNIPTKENILT
;
A
#
# COMPACT_ATOMS: atom_id res chain seq x y z
N MET A 1 4.80 -32.25 -1.12
CA MET A 1 4.86 -31.07 -0.23
C MET A 1 5.03 -29.86 -1.11
N SER A 2 4.17 -28.85 -1.04
CA SER A 2 4.37 -27.61 -1.79
C SER A 2 5.51 -26.85 -1.11
N SER A 3 6.44 -26.31 -1.91
CA SER A 3 7.53 -25.47 -1.41
C SER A 3 6.96 -24.28 -0.61
N SER A 4 7.51 -24.01 0.57
CA SER A 4 7.18 -22.83 1.35
C SER A 4 7.74 -21.54 0.76
N PHE A 5 8.65 -21.64 -0.21
CA PHE A 5 9.27 -20.50 -0.87
C PHE A 5 8.52 -20.06 -2.13
N ILE A 6 8.40 -18.75 -2.31
CA ILE A 6 7.75 -18.06 -3.42
C ILE A 6 8.79 -17.12 -4.03
N THR A 7 9.11 -17.29 -5.32
CA THR A 7 10.24 -16.57 -5.94
C THR A 7 9.85 -15.67 -7.11
N ASN A 8 8.58 -15.59 -7.47
CA ASN A 8 8.10 -14.91 -8.68
C ASN A 8 8.70 -15.43 -10.01
N LYS A 9 9.22 -16.66 -9.99
CA LYS A 9 9.76 -17.31 -11.18
C LYS A 9 8.73 -18.27 -11.81
N ASP A 10 8.29 -19.25 -11.03
CA ASP A 10 7.32 -20.26 -11.45
C ASP A 10 5.95 -20.05 -10.76
N LYS A 11 5.94 -19.33 -9.64
CA LYS A 11 4.75 -18.98 -8.85
C LYS A 11 4.86 -17.53 -8.46
N PHE A 12 3.93 -16.72 -8.90
CA PHE A 12 3.86 -15.32 -8.53
C PHE A 12 3.23 -15.14 -7.14
N LEU A 13 3.74 -14.17 -6.39
CA LEU A 13 3.22 -13.86 -5.06
C LEU A 13 1.75 -13.44 -5.15
N SER A 14 1.36 -12.68 -6.18
CA SER A 14 -0.02 -12.30 -6.45
C SER A 14 -0.96 -13.50 -6.57
N ASP A 15 -0.55 -14.56 -7.28
CA ASP A 15 -1.38 -15.76 -7.47
C ASP A 15 -1.55 -16.51 -6.15
N ILE A 16 -0.48 -16.62 -5.37
CA ILE A 16 -0.52 -17.25 -4.05
C ILE A 16 -1.46 -16.50 -3.11
N ILE A 17 -1.34 -15.17 -3.06
CA ILE A 17 -2.21 -14.32 -2.22
C ILE A 17 -3.66 -14.42 -2.70
N ASN A 18 -3.92 -14.30 -4.00
CA ASN A 18 -5.26 -14.45 -4.56
C ASN A 18 -5.88 -15.83 -4.29
N GLY A 19 -5.07 -16.88 -4.15
CA GLY A 19 -5.53 -18.22 -3.73
C GLY A 19 -5.84 -18.33 -2.24
N ILE A 20 -5.28 -17.45 -1.39
CA ILE A 20 -5.52 -17.40 0.05
C ILE A 20 -6.76 -16.54 0.38
N LEU A 21 -6.90 -15.38 -0.26
CA LEU A 21 -7.92 -14.37 0.02
C LEU A 21 -9.37 -14.90 0.09
N PRO A 22 -9.84 -15.84 -0.73
CA PRO A 22 -11.19 -16.42 -0.61
C PRO A 22 -11.47 -17.11 0.73
N LYS A 23 -10.42 -17.48 1.47
CA LYS A 23 -10.46 -18.19 2.74
C LYS A 23 -10.27 -17.29 3.96
N THR A 24 -10.20 -15.97 3.76
CA THR A 24 -9.89 -15.00 4.80
C THR A 24 -11.00 -13.99 4.99
N ASP A 25 -11.10 -13.39 6.16
CA ASP A 25 -11.99 -12.27 6.46
C ASP A 25 -11.22 -10.93 6.52
N ALA A 26 -9.97 -10.97 6.95
CA ALA A 26 -9.15 -9.79 7.08
C ALA A 26 -7.71 -10.03 6.60
N VAL A 27 -7.01 -8.94 6.28
CA VAL A 27 -5.61 -8.94 5.88
C VAL A 27 -4.87 -7.77 6.51
N ASP A 28 -3.64 -8.04 6.98
CA ASP A 28 -2.74 -7.04 7.53
C ASP A 28 -1.44 -7.05 6.72
N PHE A 29 -1.12 -5.93 6.10
CA PHE A 29 0.07 -5.78 5.28
C PHE A 29 1.05 -4.82 5.94
N LEU A 30 2.19 -5.33 6.41
CA LEU A 30 3.35 -4.53 6.76
C LEU A 30 4.28 -4.53 5.56
N VAL A 31 4.56 -3.36 5.00
CA VAL A 31 5.40 -3.20 3.81
C VAL A 31 6.35 -2.01 3.99
N GLY A 32 7.55 -2.12 3.43
CA GLY A 32 8.47 -0.99 3.41
C GLY A 32 7.88 0.16 2.59
N TYR A 33 7.36 -0.17 1.40
CA TYR A 33 6.72 0.78 0.49
C TYR A 33 5.36 0.27 0.06
N PHE A 34 4.38 1.15 0.03
CA PHE A 34 3.06 0.90 -0.52
C PHE A 34 2.95 1.50 -1.92
N TYR A 35 2.56 0.67 -2.89
CA TYR A 35 2.25 1.09 -4.25
C TYR A 35 0.85 0.62 -4.61
N TYR A 36 0.06 1.54 -5.12
CA TYR A 36 -1.29 1.21 -5.56
C TYR A 36 -1.32 0.10 -6.64
N SER A 37 -0.27 0.00 -7.47
CA SER A 37 -0.13 -1.07 -8.47
C SER A 37 -0.10 -2.48 -7.88
N GLY A 38 0.41 -2.64 -6.65
CA GLY A 38 0.38 -3.92 -5.94
C GLY A 38 -1.01 -4.23 -5.41
N TYR A 39 -1.68 -3.23 -4.82
CA TYR A 39 -3.05 -3.36 -4.35
C TYR A 39 -3.99 -3.79 -5.50
N MET A 40 -3.85 -3.19 -6.67
CA MET A 40 -4.65 -3.51 -7.85
C MET A 40 -4.59 -4.97 -8.28
N GLN A 41 -3.43 -5.64 -8.11
CA GLN A 41 -3.29 -7.06 -8.41
C GLN A 41 -4.17 -7.96 -7.54
N LEU A 42 -4.63 -7.45 -6.40
CA LEU A 42 -5.39 -8.16 -5.38
C LEU A 42 -6.82 -7.62 -5.23
N SER A 43 -7.13 -6.47 -5.85
CA SER A 43 -8.31 -5.64 -5.58
C SER A 43 -9.62 -6.41 -5.67
N GLU A 44 -9.79 -7.31 -6.63
CA GLU A 44 -11.01 -8.11 -6.81
C GLU A 44 -11.30 -9.00 -5.60
N ASN A 45 -10.28 -9.67 -5.06
CA ASN A 45 -10.43 -10.55 -3.90
C ASN A 45 -10.38 -9.80 -2.56
N LEU A 46 -9.99 -8.52 -2.57
CA LEU A 46 -9.97 -7.65 -1.39
C LEU A 46 -11.29 -6.90 -1.16
N LYS A 47 -12.23 -6.93 -2.10
CA LYS A 47 -13.50 -6.17 -2.04
C LYS A 47 -14.26 -6.34 -0.72
N SER A 48 -14.39 -7.57 -0.25
CA SER A 48 -15.17 -7.92 0.94
C SER A 48 -14.33 -8.06 2.22
N LYS A 49 -13.05 -7.68 2.20
CA LYS A 49 -12.13 -7.92 3.31
C LYS A 49 -11.91 -6.66 4.14
N HIS A 50 -11.65 -6.83 5.44
CA HIS A 50 -11.00 -5.80 6.24
C HIS A 50 -9.52 -5.76 5.91
N ILE A 51 -8.97 -4.56 5.68
CA ILE A 51 -7.61 -4.37 5.20
C ILE A 51 -6.92 -3.34 6.08
N ARG A 52 -5.78 -3.72 6.66
CA ARG A 52 -4.88 -2.80 7.35
C ARG A 52 -3.55 -2.77 6.60
N ILE A 53 -3.09 -1.58 6.24
CA ILE A 53 -1.81 -1.38 5.55
C ILE A 53 -0.92 -0.53 6.45
N LEU A 54 0.19 -1.11 6.89
CA LEU A 54 1.22 -0.43 7.67
C LEU A 54 2.45 -0.20 6.81
N VAL A 55 2.75 1.06 6.55
CA VAL A 55 3.86 1.46 5.68
C VAL A 55 5.05 1.86 6.52
N GLY A 56 6.19 1.26 6.26
CA GLY A 56 7.41 1.46 7.04
C GLY A 56 8.30 2.59 6.54
N LEU A 57 8.28 2.86 5.24
CA LEU A 57 9.05 3.90 4.57
C LEU A 57 8.15 4.82 3.77
N ASP A 58 8.70 5.89 3.23
CA ASP A 58 7.94 6.80 2.38
C ASP A 58 7.66 6.19 0.99
N ILE A 59 6.78 6.79 0.22
CA ILE A 59 6.50 6.38 -1.16
C ILE A 59 7.78 6.58 -1.97
N GLU A 60 8.27 5.53 -2.63
CA GLU A 60 9.52 5.59 -3.38
C GLU A 60 9.37 6.47 -4.62
N ILE A 61 9.95 7.66 -4.56
CA ILE A 61 10.39 8.38 -5.74
C ILE A 61 11.84 7.93 -5.93
N HIS A 62 12.22 7.41 -7.10
CA HIS A 62 13.54 6.91 -7.49
C HIS A 62 14.73 7.62 -6.80
N ILE A 63 15.06 7.20 -5.58
CA ILE A 63 16.12 7.83 -4.81
C ILE A 63 17.27 6.84 -4.67
N SER A 64 18.48 7.31 -4.96
CA SER A 64 19.70 6.53 -4.81
C SER A 64 19.88 6.05 -3.36
N LYS A 65 20.52 4.89 -3.15
CA LYS A 65 20.77 4.28 -1.83
C LYS A 65 21.26 5.24 -0.75
N HIS A 66 22.05 6.25 -1.12
CA HIS A 66 22.60 7.25 -0.20
C HIS A 66 21.53 8.19 0.40
N VAL A 67 20.47 8.45 -0.33
CA VAL A 67 19.37 9.31 0.15
C VAL A 67 18.47 8.56 1.12
N CYS A 68 18.27 7.25 0.94
CA CYS A 68 17.52 6.42 1.89
C CYS A 68 18.13 6.42 3.31
N GLU A 69 19.46 6.42 3.45
CA GLU A 69 20.12 6.48 4.77
C GLU A 69 19.93 7.85 5.44
N ILE A 70 19.97 8.93 4.67
CA ILE A 70 19.76 10.30 5.18
C ILE A 70 18.27 10.50 5.54
N GLU A 71 17.34 9.98 4.77
CA GLU A 71 15.90 10.08 5.04
C GLU A 71 15.50 9.27 6.28
N ASN A 72 16.03 8.07 6.44
CA ASN A 72 15.84 7.27 7.65
C ASN A 72 16.29 8.01 8.92
N PHE A 73 17.37 8.78 8.84
CA PHE A 73 17.82 9.61 9.94
C PHE A 73 16.94 10.84 10.16
N ARG A 74 16.44 11.46 9.09
CA ARG A 74 15.53 12.62 9.17
C ARG A 74 14.15 12.23 9.73
N GLN A 75 13.58 11.09 9.33
CA GLN A 75 12.29 10.63 9.84
C GLN A 75 12.24 10.53 11.36
N LYS A 76 13.28 10.01 11.99
CA LYS A 76 13.37 9.92 13.45
C LYS A 76 13.28 11.27 14.19
N LEU A 77 13.53 12.37 13.49
CA LEU A 77 13.50 13.73 14.05
C LEU A 77 12.21 14.48 13.73
N LEU A 78 11.32 13.92 12.88
CA LEU A 78 10.10 14.59 12.46
C LEU A 78 8.96 14.34 13.44
N SER A 79 8.11 15.36 13.64
CA SER A 79 6.87 15.18 14.38
C SER A 79 5.85 14.35 13.58
N ARG A 80 4.91 13.70 14.30
CA ARG A 80 3.83 12.92 13.66
C ARG A 80 3.06 13.72 12.60
N GLY A 81 2.81 15.01 12.83
CA GLY A 81 2.10 15.88 11.89
C GLY A 81 2.90 16.11 10.60
N VAL A 82 4.20 16.32 10.71
CA VAL A 82 5.08 16.52 9.54
C VAL A 82 5.19 15.25 8.72
N LEU A 83 5.32 14.08 9.35
CA LEU A 83 5.33 12.79 8.65
C LEU A 83 4.04 12.56 7.87
N LYS A 84 2.90 12.90 8.46
CA LYS A 84 1.58 12.75 7.84
C LYS A 84 1.43 13.66 6.62
N GLU A 85 1.76 14.93 6.72
CA GLU A 85 1.70 15.90 5.61
C GLU A 85 2.65 15.50 4.46
N GLN A 86 3.83 15.04 4.78
CA GLN A 86 4.79 14.55 3.79
C GLN A 86 4.20 13.36 3.04
N TYR A 87 3.63 12.39 3.74
CA TYR A 87 3.01 11.21 3.14
C TYR A 87 1.85 11.59 2.22
N TYR A 88 1.00 12.53 2.61
CA TYR A 88 -0.09 13.01 1.76
C TYR A 88 0.42 13.64 0.46
N SER A 89 1.44 14.48 0.55
CA SER A 89 2.06 15.11 -0.63
C SER A 89 2.62 14.08 -1.60
N GLU A 90 3.31 13.06 -1.09
CA GLU A 90 3.87 11.97 -1.89
C GLU A 90 2.78 11.09 -2.51
N PHE A 91 1.70 10.83 -1.77
CA PHE A 91 0.57 10.07 -2.27
C PHE A 91 -0.11 10.79 -3.46
N VAL A 92 -0.40 12.09 -3.31
CA VAL A 92 -0.95 12.92 -4.39
C VAL A 92 -0.03 12.91 -5.62
N LYS A 93 1.27 13.09 -5.41
CA LYS A 93 2.25 13.07 -6.49
C LYS A 93 2.27 11.72 -7.19
N ALA A 94 2.32 10.61 -6.44
CA ALA A 94 2.32 9.27 -7.01
C ALA A 94 1.09 9.00 -7.89
N PHE A 95 -0.09 9.49 -7.50
CA PHE A 95 -1.31 9.34 -8.30
C PHE A 95 -1.35 10.25 -9.52
N ASN A 96 -0.86 11.48 -9.41
CA ASN A 96 -0.89 12.44 -10.53
C ASN A 96 0.22 12.19 -11.56
N ASP A 97 1.36 11.62 -11.14
CA ASP A 97 2.52 11.33 -12.01
C ASP A 97 2.38 9.98 -12.76
N THR A 98 1.28 9.26 -12.62
CA THR A 98 1.09 7.93 -13.20
C THR A 98 -0.11 7.85 -14.14
N ASP A 99 -0.07 6.90 -15.07
CA ASP A 99 -1.19 6.54 -15.96
C ASP A 99 -2.32 5.78 -15.23
N PHE A 100 -2.34 5.87 -13.91
CA PHE A 100 -3.20 5.02 -13.06
C PHE A 100 -4.69 5.26 -13.26
N LEU A 101 -5.09 6.46 -13.63
CA LEU A 101 -6.48 6.84 -13.76
C LEU A 101 -6.93 6.96 -15.23
N ASP A 102 -6.10 6.52 -16.16
CA ASP A 102 -6.33 6.72 -17.60
C ASP A 102 -7.35 5.76 -18.23
N THR A 103 -7.81 4.75 -17.47
CA THR A 103 -8.86 3.83 -17.93
C THR A 103 -10.05 3.81 -16.98
N ALA A 104 -11.24 3.57 -17.52
CA ALA A 104 -12.46 3.44 -16.71
C ALA A 104 -12.35 2.33 -15.66
N GLU A 105 -11.69 1.22 -16.00
CA GLU A 105 -11.48 0.10 -15.08
C GLU A 105 -10.62 0.50 -13.87
N LYS A 106 -9.50 1.16 -14.12
CA LYS A 106 -8.60 1.63 -13.04
C LYS A 106 -9.27 2.68 -12.16
N LEU A 107 -10.07 3.55 -12.77
CA LEU A 107 -10.87 4.54 -12.03
C LEU A 107 -11.90 3.85 -11.11
N GLU A 108 -12.62 2.83 -11.59
CA GLU A 108 -13.57 2.09 -10.75
C GLU A 108 -12.86 1.35 -9.60
N GLN A 109 -11.69 0.77 -9.84
CA GLN A 109 -10.87 0.15 -8.79
C GLN A 109 -10.41 1.19 -7.75
N PHE A 110 -10.05 2.40 -8.18
CA PHE A 110 -9.70 3.49 -7.27
C PHE A 110 -10.92 3.96 -6.44
N LYS A 111 -12.09 4.08 -7.05
CA LYS A 111 -13.33 4.40 -6.32
C LYS A 111 -13.66 3.34 -5.27
N MET A 112 -13.44 2.06 -5.58
CA MET A 112 -13.61 0.98 -4.59
C MET A 112 -12.60 1.07 -3.45
N PHE A 113 -11.34 1.36 -3.75
CA PHE A 113 -10.32 1.60 -2.74
C PHE A 113 -10.71 2.74 -1.79
N TYR A 114 -11.14 3.87 -2.37
CA TYR A 114 -11.60 5.01 -1.60
C TYR A 114 -12.86 4.71 -0.79
N ALA A 115 -13.84 4.02 -1.36
CA ALA A 115 -15.05 3.60 -0.66
C ALA A 115 -14.73 2.77 0.59
N LYS A 116 -13.71 1.91 0.53
CA LYS A 116 -13.26 1.12 1.67
C LYS A 116 -12.63 1.96 2.79
N ILE A 117 -12.00 3.09 2.48
CA ILE A 117 -11.54 4.06 3.50
C ILE A 117 -12.75 4.70 4.16
N LEU A 118 -13.76 5.10 3.36
CA LEU A 118 -14.99 5.75 3.86
C LEU A 118 -15.80 4.84 4.79
N ASP A 119 -15.91 3.56 4.46
CA ASP A 119 -16.70 2.59 5.24
C ASP A 119 -15.88 1.96 6.40
N GLY A 120 -14.60 2.29 6.53
CA GLY A 120 -13.72 1.81 7.59
C GLY A 120 -13.22 0.37 7.37
N THR A 121 -13.41 -0.20 6.19
CA THR A 121 -12.88 -1.54 5.88
C THR A 121 -11.46 -1.50 5.29
N LEU A 122 -10.88 -0.32 5.11
CA LEU A 122 -9.48 -0.12 4.78
C LEU A 122 -8.89 1.01 5.62
N GLU A 123 -7.79 0.69 6.30
CA GLU A 123 -7.00 1.62 7.08
C GLU A 123 -5.54 1.64 6.61
N ILE A 124 -4.94 2.82 6.55
CA ILE A 124 -3.53 3.01 6.22
C ILE A 124 -2.86 3.76 7.37
N ARG A 125 -1.79 3.19 7.89
CA ARG A 125 -0.93 3.83 8.89
C ARG A 125 0.53 3.80 8.47
N LYS A 126 1.31 4.69 9.04
CA LYS A 126 2.76 4.78 8.85
C LYS A 126 3.48 4.55 10.16
N THR A 127 4.50 3.71 10.17
CA THR A 127 5.33 3.50 11.36
C THR A 127 6.07 4.78 11.74
N LEU A 128 6.28 5.00 13.04
CA LEU A 128 7.06 6.14 13.53
C LEU A 128 8.54 5.98 13.17
N ASP A 129 9.08 4.80 13.43
CA ASP A 129 10.45 4.47 13.03
C ASP A 129 10.45 3.84 11.64
N PRO A 130 11.47 4.13 10.81
CA PRO A 130 11.60 3.50 9.51
C PRO A 130 11.63 1.98 9.62
N CYS A 131 10.76 1.30 8.88
CA CYS A 131 10.66 -0.15 8.86
C CYS A 131 10.70 -0.66 7.42
N HIS A 132 11.67 -1.52 7.10
CA HIS A 132 11.80 -2.11 5.76
C HIS A 132 11.28 -3.55 5.69
N SER A 133 10.58 -4.01 6.72
CA SER A 133 9.98 -5.35 6.75
C SER A 133 8.85 -5.48 5.73
N LYS A 134 8.62 -6.70 5.26
CA LYS A 134 7.49 -7.06 4.42
C LYS A 134 6.86 -8.32 5.01
N MET A 135 5.66 -8.16 5.50
CA MET A 135 4.88 -9.23 6.12
C MET A 135 3.41 -9.08 5.71
N TYR A 136 2.83 -10.17 5.30
CA TYR A 136 1.46 -10.28 4.84
C TYR A 136 0.77 -11.31 5.73
N LEU A 137 -0.16 -10.86 6.57
CA LEU A 137 -0.95 -11.69 7.46
C LEU A 137 -2.36 -11.82 6.88
N PHE A 138 -2.86 -13.05 6.84
CA PHE A 138 -4.19 -13.38 6.34
C PHE A 138 -4.96 -14.06 7.45
N VAL A 139 -5.97 -13.40 7.97
CA VAL A 139 -6.86 -13.93 9.02
C VAL A 139 -7.87 -14.87 8.37
N TYR A 140 -7.84 -16.15 8.69
CA TYR A 140 -8.78 -17.10 8.13
C TYR A 140 -10.21 -16.85 8.64
N ASN A 141 -11.19 -17.16 7.78
CA ASN A 141 -12.60 -17.13 8.14
C ASN A 141 -12.95 -18.34 9.04
N GLU A 142 -14.15 -18.32 9.62
CA GLU A 142 -14.61 -19.36 10.53
C GLU A 142 -14.53 -20.77 9.93
N SER A 143 -14.83 -20.92 8.62
CA SER A 143 -14.80 -22.23 7.97
C SER A 143 -13.40 -22.83 7.84
N MET A 144 -12.35 -21.99 7.84
CA MET A 144 -10.96 -22.43 7.81
C MET A 144 -10.35 -22.55 9.21
N ASN A 145 -10.87 -21.82 10.18
CA ASN A 145 -10.42 -21.79 11.57
C ASN A 145 -11.36 -22.57 12.50
N GLU A 146 -11.84 -23.72 12.06
CA GLU A 146 -12.66 -24.59 12.91
C GLU A 146 -11.90 -24.97 14.19
N GLY A 147 -12.46 -24.59 15.36
CA GLY A 147 -11.85 -24.84 16.67
C GLY A 147 -10.72 -23.91 17.09
N GLY A 148 -10.37 -22.88 16.31
CA GLY A 148 -9.33 -21.91 16.65
C GLY A 148 -7.90 -22.43 16.50
N GLU A 149 -7.69 -23.58 15.83
CA GLU A 149 -6.37 -24.19 15.66
C GLU A 149 -5.54 -23.54 14.53
N LEU A 150 -6.19 -22.93 13.54
CA LEU A 150 -5.54 -22.33 12.40
C LEU A 150 -6.02 -20.89 12.18
N PRO A 151 -5.53 -19.90 12.95
CA PRO A 151 -6.03 -18.53 12.90
C PRO A 151 -5.76 -17.84 11.58
N GLY A 152 -4.71 -18.25 10.86
CA GLY A 152 -4.33 -17.60 9.62
C GLY A 152 -3.07 -18.16 8.99
N VAL A 153 -2.53 -17.40 8.05
CA VAL A 153 -1.27 -17.70 7.39
C VAL A 153 -0.45 -16.42 7.25
N MET A 154 0.85 -16.53 7.40
CA MET A 154 1.80 -15.43 7.23
C MET A 154 2.67 -15.68 5.98
N ILE A 155 2.94 -14.62 5.23
CA ILE A 155 3.99 -14.59 4.20
C ILE A 155 4.93 -13.45 4.54
N THR A 156 6.23 -13.71 4.57
CA THR A 156 7.23 -12.65 4.76
C THR A 156 8.39 -12.85 3.79
N GLY A 157 9.10 -11.77 3.47
CA GLY A 157 10.24 -11.82 2.54
C GLY A 157 10.66 -10.46 2.01
N SER A 158 11.06 -10.43 0.74
CA SER A 158 11.60 -9.21 0.11
C SER A 158 10.55 -8.38 -0.64
N SER A 159 9.38 -8.92 -0.94
CA SER A 159 8.36 -8.28 -1.79
C SER A 159 7.61 -7.15 -1.09
N ASN A 160 7.65 -5.95 -1.66
CA ASN A 160 6.71 -4.88 -1.30
C ASN A 160 5.35 -5.07 -1.97
N LEU A 161 4.32 -4.38 -1.48
CA LEU A 161 3.00 -4.32 -2.12
C LEU A 161 3.09 -3.41 -3.36
N SER A 162 3.67 -3.95 -4.42
CA SER A 162 3.90 -3.30 -5.71
C SER A 162 3.74 -4.31 -6.83
N TYR A 163 3.50 -3.87 -8.07
CA TYR A 163 3.50 -4.76 -9.23
C TYR A 163 4.81 -5.58 -9.32
N GLN A 164 5.95 -4.90 -9.13
CA GLN A 164 7.27 -5.55 -9.19
C GLN A 164 7.46 -6.60 -8.10
N GLY A 165 7.05 -6.31 -6.86
CA GLY A 165 7.12 -7.25 -5.74
C GLY A 165 6.15 -8.42 -5.89
N MET A 166 4.98 -8.20 -6.49
CA MET A 166 3.95 -9.24 -6.65
C MET A 166 4.26 -10.22 -7.79
N GLN A 167 4.84 -9.75 -8.90
CA GLN A 167 5.11 -10.61 -10.08
C GLN A 167 6.20 -10.10 -11.04
N GLY A 168 6.64 -8.83 -10.95
CA GLY A 168 7.51 -8.22 -11.94
C GLY A 168 9.00 -8.54 -11.76
N ARG A 169 9.44 -8.88 -10.54
CA ARG A 169 10.85 -9.16 -10.21
C ARG A 169 11.01 -10.49 -9.52
N LEU A 170 12.24 -11.04 -9.62
CA LEU A 170 12.66 -12.15 -8.78
C LEU A 170 12.73 -11.67 -7.33
N GLU A 171 11.95 -12.29 -6.48
CA GLU A 171 11.86 -12.01 -5.06
C GLU A 171 12.01 -13.32 -4.27
N LEU A 172 12.23 -13.25 -2.99
CA LEU A 172 12.25 -14.42 -2.12
C LEU A 172 11.30 -14.18 -0.95
N ASN A 173 10.21 -14.92 -0.92
CA ASN A 173 9.25 -14.91 0.17
C ASN A 173 9.09 -16.32 0.74
N ALA A 174 8.77 -16.42 2.02
CA ALA A 174 8.45 -17.66 2.70
C ALA A 174 7.04 -17.60 3.27
N ARG A 175 6.30 -18.71 3.12
CA ARG A 175 4.97 -18.89 3.66
C ARG A 175 5.04 -19.74 4.91
N PHE A 176 4.43 -19.26 5.98
CA PHE A 176 4.31 -19.89 7.29
C PHE A 176 2.85 -20.25 7.55
N ASN A 177 2.59 -21.55 7.81
CA ASN A 177 1.24 -22.06 8.06
C ASN A 177 1.08 -22.56 9.50
N ASP A 178 2.12 -22.43 10.31
CA ASP A 178 2.09 -22.81 11.72
C ASP A 178 1.43 -21.71 12.56
N LYS A 179 0.66 -22.12 13.56
CA LYS A 179 -0.05 -21.18 14.44
C LYS A 179 0.93 -20.32 15.24
N ALA A 180 2.05 -20.87 15.72
CA ALA A 180 3.00 -20.13 16.53
C ALA A 180 3.68 -19.03 15.72
N ASP A 181 4.10 -19.32 14.48
CA ASP A 181 4.68 -18.33 13.57
C ASP A 181 3.67 -17.22 13.22
N TYR A 182 2.41 -17.59 13.03
CA TYR A 182 1.34 -16.64 12.74
C TYR A 182 1.07 -15.72 13.94
N ASP A 183 0.92 -16.30 15.13
CA ASP A 183 0.62 -15.54 16.36
C ASP A 183 1.76 -14.56 16.68
N GLU A 184 3.02 -14.96 16.53
CA GLU A 184 4.18 -14.08 16.70
C GLU A 184 4.20 -12.95 15.66
N GLY A 185 3.96 -13.27 14.39
CA GLY A 185 3.88 -12.25 13.33
C GLY A 185 2.73 -11.26 13.56
N HIS A 186 1.59 -11.73 14.02
CA HIS A 186 0.43 -10.90 14.36
C HIS A 186 0.73 -10.00 15.57
N GLU A 187 1.40 -10.49 16.61
CA GLU A 187 1.81 -9.70 17.77
C GLU A 187 2.75 -8.56 17.36
N ILE A 188 3.76 -8.85 16.54
CA ILE A 188 4.68 -7.84 15.97
C ILE A 188 3.90 -6.77 15.18
N PHE A 189 2.93 -7.18 14.35
CA PHE A 189 2.11 -6.24 13.59
C PHE A 189 1.30 -5.34 14.52
N GLU A 190 0.64 -5.89 15.55
CA GLU A 190 -0.19 -5.14 16.50
C GLU A 190 0.62 -4.13 17.32
N GLU A 191 1.85 -4.48 17.71
CA GLU A 191 2.76 -3.54 18.39
C GLU A 191 3.08 -2.34 17.51
N LEU A 192 3.50 -2.58 16.27
CA LEU A 192 3.80 -1.52 15.32
C LEU A 192 2.57 -0.69 14.95
N TRP A 193 1.42 -1.34 14.81
CA TRP A 193 0.15 -0.71 14.44
C TRP A 193 -0.35 0.27 15.50
N ARG A 194 -0.19 -0.10 16.77
CA ARG A 194 -0.65 0.70 17.93
C ARG A 194 0.00 2.07 17.97
N ASP A 195 1.29 2.14 17.69
CA ASP A 195 2.07 3.37 17.77
C ASP A 195 2.13 4.15 16.46
N ALA A 196 1.63 3.57 15.38
CA ALA A 196 1.69 4.13 14.04
C ALA A 196 0.86 5.42 13.88
N VAL A 197 1.25 6.22 12.90
CA VAL A 197 0.54 7.45 12.51
C VAL A 197 -0.59 7.10 11.55
N VAL A 198 -1.81 7.49 11.87
CA VAL A 198 -2.97 7.32 10.99
C VAL A 198 -2.81 8.22 9.76
N ILE A 199 -2.82 7.60 8.58
CA ILE A 199 -2.77 8.28 7.29
C ILE A 199 -4.17 8.37 6.69
N ALA A 200 -4.88 7.25 6.61
CA ALA A 200 -6.25 7.20 6.11
C ALA A 200 -7.04 6.15 6.87
N ASP A 201 -8.12 6.57 7.50
CA ASP A 201 -9.13 5.73 8.11
C ASP A 201 -10.48 6.46 8.16
N GLN A 202 -11.48 5.80 8.72
CA GLN A 202 -12.82 6.35 8.89
C GLN A 202 -12.85 7.64 9.73
N THR A 203 -11.89 7.85 10.64
CA THR A 203 -11.88 8.98 11.57
C THR A 203 -11.27 10.25 10.99
N ASN A 204 -10.48 10.12 9.92
CA ASN A 204 -9.80 11.26 9.30
C ASN A 204 -10.18 11.48 7.82
N VAL A 205 -11.34 10.99 7.41
CA VAL A 205 -11.84 11.10 6.01
C VAL A 205 -11.86 12.55 5.51
N ASP A 206 -12.29 13.50 6.32
CA ASP A 206 -12.33 14.92 5.91
C ASP A 206 -10.93 15.47 5.63
N GLU A 207 -9.95 15.12 6.45
CA GLU A 207 -8.56 15.51 6.24
C GLU A 207 -8.01 14.84 4.98
N TRP A 208 -8.24 13.54 4.81
CA TRP A 208 -7.87 12.79 3.61
C TRP A 208 -8.47 13.40 2.34
N ASN A 209 -9.76 13.77 2.37
CA ASN A 209 -10.44 14.41 1.27
C ASN A 209 -9.78 15.75 0.90
N ASN A 210 -9.53 16.59 1.90
CA ASN A 210 -8.96 17.91 1.67
C ASN A 210 -7.49 17.88 1.22
N LYS A 211 -6.71 16.92 1.73
CA LYS A 211 -5.26 16.86 1.52
C LYS A 211 -4.85 15.97 0.34
N VAL A 212 -5.64 14.96 0.03
CA VAL A 212 -5.33 13.95 -1.00
C VAL A 212 -6.36 14.00 -2.13
N MET A 213 -7.62 13.68 -1.83
CA MET A 213 -8.64 13.51 -2.87
C MET A 213 -8.90 14.77 -3.67
N ALA A 214 -8.90 15.95 -3.04
CA ALA A 214 -9.07 17.23 -3.74
C ALA A 214 -7.92 17.54 -4.71
N HIS A 215 -6.78 16.89 -4.58
CA HIS A 215 -5.59 17.09 -5.41
C HIS A 215 -5.35 15.96 -6.42
N ILE A 216 -6.16 14.90 -6.38
CA ILE A 216 -6.13 13.81 -7.36
C ILE A 216 -7.13 14.10 -8.46
N TRP A 217 -6.70 13.99 -9.70
CA TRP A 217 -7.48 14.33 -10.90
C TRP A 217 -8.50 13.26 -11.34
N TYR A 218 -8.97 12.38 -10.44
CA TYR A 218 -9.78 11.23 -10.83
C TYR A 218 -11.18 11.57 -11.35
N ASP A 219 -11.85 12.61 -10.80
CA ASP A 219 -13.19 13.02 -11.24
C ASP A 219 -13.19 13.83 -12.55
N THR A 220 -12.01 14.23 -13.02
CA THR A 220 -11.87 15.12 -14.16
C THR A 220 -11.66 14.38 -15.48
N LEU A 221 -11.43 13.06 -15.42
CA LEU A 221 -11.10 12.23 -16.59
C LEU A 221 -12.23 12.10 -17.63
N PHE A 222 -13.48 12.41 -17.27
CA PHE A 222 -14.63 12.26 -18.16
C PHE A 222 -15.11 13.56 -18.82
N SER A 223 -14.60 14.71 -18.40
CA SER A 223 -14.91 15.99 -19.04
C SER A 223 -13.81 16.37 -20.05
N PRO A 224 -14.13 16.51 -21.36
CA PRO A 224 -13.14 16.96 -22.35
C PRO A 224 -12.48 18.29 -21.99
N TYR A 225 -13.22 19.18 -21.32
CA TYR A 225 -12.70 20.47 -20.85
C TYR A 225 -11.66 20.28 -19.74
N LEU A 226 -11.92 19.40 -18.78
CA LEU A 226 -11.00 19.13 -17.67
C LEU A 226 -9.78 18.33 -18.11
N MET A 227 -9.93 17.43 -19.09
CA MET A 227 -8.78 16.78 -19.75
C MET A 227 -7.89 17.82 -20.44
N PHE A 228 -8.48 18.79 -21.11
CA PHE A 228 -7.74 19.89 -21.73
C PHE A 228 -6.99 20.73 -20.69
N ILE A 229 -7.63 21.06 -19.56
CA ILE A 229 -6.99 21.77 -18.44
C ILE A 229 -5.84 20.96 -17.85
N ARG A 230 -6.00 19.63 -17.67
CA ARG A 230 -4.92 18.74 -17.19
C ARG A 230 -3.71 18.78 -18.14
N VAL A 231 -3.95 18.63 -19.44
CA VAL A 231 -2.87 18.70 -20.44
C VAL A 231 -2.15 20.05 -20.37
N LEU A 232 -2.88 21.16 -20.22
CA LEU A 232 -2.28 22.49 -20.05
C LEU A 232 -1.46 22.57 -18.75
N HIS A 233 -2.01 22.06 -17.64
CA HIS A 233 -1.31 22.05 -16.35
C HIS A 233 -0.01 21.25 -16.42
N GLU A 234 -0.04 20.05 -16.99
CA GLU A 234 1.16 19.23 -17.17
C GLU A 234 2.16 19.89 -18.13
N TYR A 235 1.67 20.50 -19.20
CA TYR A 235 2.52 21.21 -20.16
C TYR A 235 3.24 22.41 -19.54
N PHE A 236 2.56 23.19 -18.69
CA PHE A 236 3.13 24.37 -18.04
C PHE A 236 3.91 24.06 -16.76
N ASN A 237 3.69 22.90 -16.12
CA ASN A 237 4.43 22.45 -14.95
C ASN A 237 5.67 21.60 -15.29
N ILE A 238 5.95 21.35 -16.58
CA ILE A 238 7.24 20.76 -16.98
C ILE A 238 8.34 21.71 -16.53
N PRO A 239 9.24 21.34 -15.59
CA PRO A 239 10.32 22.20 -15.19
C PRO A 239 11.22 22.45 -16.40
N THR A 240 11.14 23.65 -16.95
CA THR A 240 12.10 24.10 -17.95
C THR A 240 13.47 24.15 -17.29
N LYS A 241 14.50 23.70 -17.99
CA LYS A 241 15.90 23.66 -17.49
C LYS A 241 16.42 25.01 -16.95
N GLU A 242 15.68 26.10 -17.17
CA GLU A 242 16.02 27.46 -16.74
C GLU A 242 15.70 27.73 -15.25
N ASN A 243 14.87 26.91 -14.57
CA ASN A 243 14.55 27.13 -13.16
C ASN A 243 15.45 26.36 -12.18
N ILE A 244 16.56 25.78 -12.66
CA ILE A 244 17.53 25.03 -11.82
C ILE A 244 18.76 25.89 -11.45
N LEU A 245 18.84 27.14 -11.92
CA LEU A 245 20.03 28.02 -11.75
C LEU A 245 19.72 29.34 -11.03
N THR A 246 18.77 29.36 -10.08
CA THR A 246 18.67 30.51 -9.13
C THR A 246 18.58 29.99 -7.70
#